data_f8f7a7e741459fcc8900cc6fa0478816
#
_entry.id   f8f7a7e741459fcc8900cc6fa0478816
#
_cell.length_a   1.000
_cell.length_b   1.000
_cell.length_c   1.000
_cell.angle_alpha   90.00
_cell.angle_beta   90.00
_cell.angle_gamma   90.00
#
_symmetry.space_group_name_H-M   'P 1'
#
loop_
_entity.id
_entity.type
_entity.pdbx_description
1 polymer ?
#
loop_
_entity_poly.entity_id
_entity_poly.type
_entity_poly.pdbx_seq_one_letter_code
_entity_poly.pdbx_strand_id
1 'polypeptide(L)'
;MYDKKSLKAEEFINDGEILDTLKYADENKDNLALIDKIIDKARLRKGLDHREASVLLACEDSERIAKIYDLAEQIKKDFYGDRIVMFAPLYLSNYCVNGCVYCPYHLKNKHICRKKLTQEEVKSEVIALQDMGHKRLAIEAGEDPVNNPIEYILECIKTIYSINHKNGAIRRVNVNIAATTVENYRKLKDAGIGTYILFQETYNKKSYEELHPTGPKHNYDYHTEAMDRAMQGGIDDVGLGVLFGLELYRYEFAGLIMHAEHLEAVHGVGPHTISVPRIKHADDIDPASFDNGIDDETFAKICALIRISVPYTGMIISTRESKAVREKVIRLGVSQISGASCTSVGGYAEPEEEDENTAQFDVSDNRTLDEVVNWLMSLGYIPSFCTACYREGRTGDRFMSLCKSGQIQNCCHPNALMTLKEYLMDYASEDTRKIGEKLIEKELLKIPNEKVRKITAQHIAEIENGSRDFRF
;
A
#
# COMPACT_ATOMS: atom_id res chain seq x y z
N MET A 1 -23.41 -11.00 -16.76
CA MET A 1 -24.18 -11.09 -15.48
C MET A 1 -23.14 -11.08 -14.36
N TYR A 2 -23.39 -10.32 -13.30
CA TYR A 2 -22.46 -10.25 -12.17
C TYR A 2 -22.29 -11.62 -11.47
N ASP A 3 -21.05 -12.02 -11.33
CA ASP A 3 -20.67 -13.23 -10.56
C ASP A 3 -19.29 -13.04 -9.94
N LYS A 4 -19.27 -12.75 -8.64
CA LYS A 4 -18.01 -12.55 -7.89
C LYS A 4 -17.12 -13.79 -7.79
N LYS A 5 -17.59 -14.97 -8.23
CA LYS A 5 -16.79 -16.20 -8.26
C LYS A 5 -16.26 -16.55 -9.66
N SER A 6 -16.64 -15.79 -10.67
CA SER A 6 -16.10 -15.94 -12.00
C SER A 6 -14.64 -15.51 -12.05
N LEU A 7 -13.84 -16.14 -12.91
CA LEU A 7 -12.45 -15.72 -13.19
C LEU A 7 -12.36 -14.78 -14.41
N LYS A 8 -13.51 -14.34 -14.95
CA LYS A 8 -13.55 -13.39 -16.06
C LYS A 8 -13.77 -11.98 -15.54
N ALA A 9 -12.90 -11.08 -15.91
CA ALA A 9 -12.92 -9.68 -15.47
C ALA A 9 -14.31 -9.04 -15.59
N GLU A 10 -14.97 -9.13 -16.74
CA GLU A 10 -16.27 -8.52 -17.02
C GLU A 10 -17.46 -9.13 -16.24
N GLU A 11 -17.26 -10.27 -15.60
CA GLU A 11 -18.29 -10.91 -14.78
C GLU A 11 -18.14 -10.54 -13.30
N PHE A 12 -16.91 -10.48 -12.74
CA PHE A 12 -16.71 -10.07 -11.35
C PHE A 12 -16.56 -8.55 -11.18
N ILE A 13 -16.12 -7.82 -12.21
CA ILE A 13 -16.22 -6.36 -12.34
C ILE A 13 -17.25 -6.06 -13.40
N ASN A 14 -18.52 -6.23 -13.03
CA ASN A 14 -19.61 -6.08 -14.00
C ASN A 14 -20.11 -4.65 -14.05
N ASP A 15 -19.99 -3.99 -15.21
CA ASP A 15 -20.41 -2.59 -15.42
C ASP A 15 -21.88 -2.36 -15.04
N GLY A 16 -22.80 -3.25 -15.45
CA GLY A 16 -24.21 -3.16 -15.10
C GLY A 16 -24.44 -3.21 -13.59
N GLU A 17 -23.75 -4.08 -12.86
CA GLU A 17 -23.83 -4.16 -11.40
C GLU A 17 -23.30 -2.89 -10.73
N ILE A 18 -22.21 -2.31 -11.25
CA ILE A 18 -21.69 -1.04 -10.73
C ILE A 18 -22.70 0.09 -10.94
N LEU A 19 -23.26 0.23 -12.14
CA LEU A 19 -24.27 1.25 -12.45
C LEU A 19 -25.53 1.09 -11.60
N ASP A 20 -26.02 -0.13 -11.42
CA ASP A 20 -27.15 -0.43 -10.53
C ASP A 20 -26.82 -0.11 -9.06
N THR A 21 -25.59 -0.35 -8.64
CA THR A 21 -25.07 0.01 -7.30
C THR A 21 -25.07 1.51 -7.08
N LEU A 22 -24.58 2.28 -8.06
CA LEU A 22 -24.58 3.75 -7.98
C LEU A 22 -26.00 4.31 -7.92
N LYS A 23 -26.89 3.79 -8.76
CA LYS A 23 -28.30 4.16 -8.74
C LYS A 23 -28.97 3.86 -7.39
N TYR A 24 -28.75 2.63 -6.87
CA TYR A 24 -29.25 2.25 -5.54
C TYR A 24 -28.71 3.16 -4.42
N ALA A 25 -27.45 3.54 -4.51
CA ALA A 25 -26.83 4.44 -3.54
C ALA A 25 -27.45 5.84 -3.60
N ASP A 26 -27.73 6.38 -4.80
CA ASP A 26 -28.39 7.67 -4.98
C ASP A 26 -29.84 7.68 -4.47
N GLU A 27 -30.57 6.60 -4.71
CA GLU A 27 -31.96 6.44 -4.20
C GLU A 27 -32.01 6.34 -2.65
N ASN A 28 -30.91 5.94 -2.01
CA ASN A 28 -30.85 5.70 -0.56
C ASN A 28 -29.91 6.65 0.21
N LYS A 29 -29.31 7.64 -0.42
CA LYS A 29 -28.36 8.55 0.22
C LYS A 29 -28.93 9.34 1.40
N ASP A 30 -30.22 9.56 1.42
CA ASP A 30 -30.96 10.28 2.47
C ASP A 30 -31.78 9.32 3.36
N ASN A 31 -31.68 8.02 3.17
CA ASN A 31 -32.35 6.99 3.97
C ASN A 31 -31.56 6.73 5.27
N LEU A 32 -31.71 7.64 6.24
CA LEU A 32 -30.94 7.62 7.48
C LEU A 32 -31.09 6.29 8.24
N ALA A 33 -32.29 5.68 8.21
CA ALA A 33 -32.52 4.39 8.87
C ALA A 33 -31.70 3.26 8.26
N LEU A 34 -31.59 3.22 6.91
CA LEU A 34 -30.74 2.26 6.21
C LEU A 34 -29.26 2.53 6.50
N ILE A 35 -28.84 3.79 6.46
CA ILE A 35 -27.46 4.20 6.73
C ILE A 35 -27.04 3.79 8.13
N ASP A 36 -27.85 4.07 9.15
CA ASP A 36 -27.58 3.68 10.53
C ASP A 36 -27.49 2.14 10.67
N LYS A 37 -28.36 1.39 9.98
CA LYS A 37 -28.29 -0.09 9.93
C LYS A 37 -26.99 -0.62 9.29
N ILE A 38 -26.52 0.03 8.22
CA ILE A 38 -25.25 -0.35 7.57
C ILE A 38 -24.06 -0.04 8.49
N ILE A 39 -24.07 1.12 9.15
CA ILE A 39 -23.04 1.46 10.14
C ILE A 39 -23.01 0.45 11.29
N ASP A 40 -24.17 0.02 11.80
CA ASP A 40 -24.25 -0.99 12.86
C ASP A 40 -23.75 -2.36 12.37
N LYS A 41 -24.03 -2.73 11.13
CA LYS A 41 -23.44 -3.93 10.50
C LYS A 41 -21.91 -3.84 10.45
N ALA A 42 -21.37 -2.70 10.05
CA ALA A 42 -19.92 -2.47 9.98
C ALA A 42 -19.23 -2.60 11.35
N ARG A 43 -19.92 -2.27 12.47
CA ARG A 43 -19.42 -2.49 13.84
C ARG A 43 -19.09 -3.95 14.14
N LEU A 44 -19.67 -4.90 13.41
CA LEU A 44 -19.36 -6.33 13.54
C LEU A 44 -17.99 -6.70 12.96
N ARG A 45 -17.30 -5.76 12.27
CA ARG A 45 -15.96 -5.92 11.69
C ARG A 45 -15.84 -7.05 10.66
N LYS A 46 -16.94 -7.36 10.00
CA LYS A 46 -17.00 -8.40 8.95
C LYS A 46 -16.93 -7.84 7.54
N GLY A 47 -16.80 -6.51 7.41
CA GLY A 47 -16.82 -5.81 6.14
C GLY A 47 -18.24 -5.45 5.67
N LEU A 48 -18.29 -4.69 4.59
CA LEU A 48 -19.51 -4.31 3.87
C LEU A 48 -19.37 -4.74 2.41
N ASP A 49 -20.49 -5.06 1.79
CA ASP A 49 -20.49 -5.27 0.33
C ASP A 49 -20.48 -3.93 -0.44
N HIS A 50 -20.23 -4.02 -1.74
CA HIS A 50 -20.09 -2.85 -2.60
C HIS A 50 -21.34 -1.97 -2.61
N ARG A 51 -22.58 -2.52 -2.51
CA ARG A 51 -23.82 -1.75 -2.46
C ARG A 51 -23.96 -0.99 -1.14
N GLU A 52 -23.74 -1.65 -0.01
CA GLU A 52 -23.76 -1.04 1.32
C GLU A 52 -22.70 0.07 1.44
N ALA A 53 -21.48 -0.23 1.02
CA ALA A 53 -20.38 0.74 1.04
C ALA A 53 -20.67 1.97 0.17
N SER A 54 -21.28 1.77 -1.01
CA SER A 54 -21.66 2.87 -1.93
C SER A 54 -22.80 3.73 -1.37
N VAL A 55 -23.76 3.17 -0.63
CA VAL A 55 -24.77 3.96 0.09
C VAL A 55 -24.11 4.89 1.11
N LEU A 56 -23.15 4.38 1.90
CA LEU A 56 -22.40 5.22 2.84
C LEU A 56 -21.56 6.29 2.13
N LEU A 57 -21.01 5.98 0.95
CA LEU A 57 -20.24 6.94 0.16
C LEU A 57 -21.14 8.06 -0.37
N ALA A 58 -22.38 7.76 -0.76
CA ALA A 58 -23.36 8.75 -1.24
C ALA A 58 -23.98 9.59 -0.11
N CYS A 59 -23.93 9.16 1.14
CA CYS A 59 -24.48 9.89 2.29
C CYS A 59 -23.78 11.23 2.50
N GLU A 60 -24.55 12.31 2.65
CA GLU A 60 -24.06 13.67 2.92
C GLU A 60 -24.38 14.15 4.35
N ASP A 61 -25.10 13.34 5.14
CA ASP A 61 -25.45 13.68 6.51
C ASP A 61 -24.21 13.74 7.42
N SER A 62 -23.94 14.90 7.98
CA SER A 62 -22.71 15.18 8.75
C SER A 62 -22.58 14.32 10.02
N GLU A 63 -23.72 14.00 10.69
CA GLU A 63 -23.71 13.14 11.87
C GLU A 63 -23.30 11.70 11.51
N ARG A 64 -23.80 11.18 10.39
CA ARG A 64 -23.48 9.84 9.92
C ARG A 64 -22.04 9.76 9.39
N ILE A 65 -21.57 10.80 8.72
CA ILE A 65 -20.14 10.91 8.30
C ILE A 65 -19.22 10.89 9.53
N ALA A 66 -19.57 11.63 10.60
CA ALA A 66 -18.80 11.57 11.83
C ALA A 66 -18.79 10.17 12.46
N LYS A 67 -19.93 9.47 12.50
CA LYS A 67 -20.01 8.07 12.96
C LYS A 67 -19.16 7.11 12.11
N ILE A 68 -19.12 7.32 10.78
CA ILE A 68 -18.27 6.54 9.85
C ILE A 68 -16.79 6.76 10.18
N TYR A 69 -16.37 8.00 10.42
CA TYR A 69 -14.99 8.33 10.74
C TYR A 69 -14.55 7.74 12.09
N ASP A 70 -15.38 7.87 13.11
CA ASP A 70 -15.12 7.28 14.43
C ASP A 70 -15.02 5.75 14.35
N LEU A 71 -15.91 5.12 13.56
CA LEU A 71 -15.88 3.68 13.36
C LEU A 71 -14.64 3.23 12.59
N ALA A 72 -14.22 3.95 11.57
CA ALA A 72 -13.02 3.65 10.80
C ALA A 72 -11.76 3.74 11.68
N GLU A 73 -11.65 4.77 12.51
CA GLU A 73 -10.59 4.91 13.51
C GLU A 73 -10.58 3.74 14.49
N GLN A 74 -11.74 3.36 15.02
CA GLN A 74 -11.87 2.25 15.95
C GLN A 74 -11.47 0.92 15.29
N ILE A 75 -11.95 0.63 14.09
CA ILE A 75 -11.61 -0.60 13.34
C ILE A 75 -10.11 -0.66 13.07
N LYS A 76 -9.49 0.46 12.66
CA LYS A 76 -8.03 0.51 12.50
C LYS A 76 -7.31 0.15 13.80
N LYS A 77 -7.71 0.72 14.93
CA LYS A 77 -7.12 0.42 16.23
C LYS A 77 -7.28 -1.04 16.62
N ASP A 78 -8.42 -1.63 16.32
CA ASP A 78 -8.72 -3.01 16.65
C ASP A 78 -7.85 -4.03 15.86
N PHE A 79 -7.59 -3.75 14.58
CA PHE A 79 -6.79 -4.64 13.72
C PHE A 79 -5.28 -4.32 13.76
N TYR A 80 -4.92 -3.05 13.76
CA TYR A 80 -3.54 -2.60 13.58
C TYR A 80 -2.94 -1.92 14.81
N GLY A 81 -3.76 -1.54 15.80
CA GLY A 81 -3.32 -0.69 16.90
C GLY A 81 -2.86 0.67 16.41
N ASP A 82 -1.89 1.25 17.11
CA ASP A 82 -1.29 2.54 16.75
C ASP A 82 -0.05 2.37 15.84
N ARG A 83 0.17 1.18 15.27
CA ARG A 83 1.32 0.89 14.40
C ARG A 83 1.13 1.44 13.00
N ILE A 84 2.19 2.07 12.49
CA ILE A 84 2.29 2.49 11.08
C ILE A 84 3.51 1.84 10.47
N VAL A 85 3.29 1.01 9.45
CA VAL A 85 4.36 0.30 8.76
C VAL A 85 5.07 1.24 7.81
N MET A 86 6.41 1.25 7.87
CA MET A 86 7.28 2.10 7.06
C MET A 86 7.86 1.32 5.87
N PHE A 87 7.92 1.96 4.70
CA PHE A 87 8.63 1.44 3.52
C PHE A 87 9.17 2.58 2.65
N ALA A 88 10.01 2.26 1.69
CA ALA A 88 10.41 3.17 0.61
C ALA A 88 10.16 2.50 -0.76
N PRO A 89 9.79 3.25 -1.80
CA PRO A 89 9.84 2.76 -3.17
C PRO A 89 11.30 2.67 -3.64
N LEU A 90 11.59 1.79 -4.58
CA LEU A 90 12.84 1.76 -5.34
C LEU A 90 12.50 1.54 -6.81
N TYR A 91 12.71 2.57 -7.61
CA TYR A 91 12.47 2.53 -9.05
C TYR A 91 13.68 1.94 -9.76
N LEU A 92 13.48 0.76 -10.36
CA LEU A 92 14.54 0.02 -11.04
C LEU A 92 14.73 0.47 -12.50
N SER A 93 13.63 0.89 -13.15
CA SER A 93 13.66 1.32 -14.55
C SER A 93 12.39 2.05 -14.95
N ASN A 94 12.52 3.07 -15.77
CA ASN A 94 11.41 3.80 -16.41
C ASN A 94 11.23 3.46 -17.89
N TYR A 95 11.95 2.47 -18.43
CA TYR A 95 11.66 1.94 -19.76
C TYR A 95 10.27 1.31 -19.77
N CYS A 96 9.40 1.78 -20.68
CA CYS A 96 8.03 1.29 -20.80
C CYS A 96 7.55 1.35 -22.26
N VAL A 97 6.84 0.31 -22.70
CA VAL A 97 6.27 0.19 -24.05
C VAL A 97 4.80 0.63 -24.12
N ASN A 98 4.17 0.94 -23.00
CA ASN A 98 2.77 1.36 -22.91
C ASN A 98 2.58 2.84 -23.23
N GLY A 99 1.36 3.18 -23.65
CA GLY A 99 0.96 4.55 -23.96
C GLY A 99 0.03 5.17 -22.92
N CYS A 100 0.15 4.82 -21.62
CA CYS A 100 -0.73 5.32 -20.56
C CYS A 100 -0.70 6.84 -20.47
N VAL A 101 -1.84 7.51 -20.67
CA VAL A 101 -1.92 8.98 -20.78
C VAL A 101 -1.74 9.72 -19.43
N TYR A 102 -1.68 9.01 -18.33
CA TYR A 102 -1.52 9.53 -16.96
C TYR A 102 -0.14 9.24 -16.34
N CYS A 103 0.76 8.59 -17.08
CA CYS A 103 2.06 8.15 -16.56
C CYS A 103 3.20 8.73 -17.39
N PRO A 104 4.17 9.42 -16.79
CA PRO A 104 5.30 10.01 -17.54
C PRO A 104 6.18 8.97 -18.23
N TYR A 105 6.10 7.69 -17.82
CA TYR A 105 6.84 6.60 -18.45
C TYR A 105 6.25 6.18 -19.80
N HIS A 106 5.14 6.77 -20.26
CA HIS A 106 4.53 6.40 -21.54
C HIS A 106 5.50 6.53 -22.73
N LEU A 107 5.35 5.64 -23.71
CA LEU A 107 6.28 5.50 -24.84
C LEU A 107 6.50 6.80 -25.64
N LYS A 108 5.48 7.68 -25.69
CA LYS A 108 5.53 8.93 -26.47
C LYS A 108 6.25 10.06 -25.75
N ASN A 109 6.43 9.98 -24.42
CA ASN A 109 7.18 11.00 -23.68
C ASN A 109 8.66 10.95 -24.07
N LYS A 110 9.13 12.03 -24.69
CA LYS A 110 10.52 12.21 -25.14
C LYS A 110 11.32 13.17 -24.23
N HIS A 111 10.66 13.72 -23.21
CA HIS A 111 11.29 14.64 -22.26
C HIS A 111 11.92 13.88 -21.09
N ILE A 112 11.35 12.74 -20.73
CA ILE A 112 11.88 11.91 -19.64
C ILE A 112 13.17 11.21 -20.06
N CYS A 113 14.19 11.26 -19.22
CA CYS A 113 15.41 10.50 -19.40
C CYS A 113 15.15 9.00 -19.12
N ARG A 114 15.38 8.14 -20.11
CA ARG A 114 15.21 6.68 -19.94
C ARG A 114 16.41 6.09 -19.24
N LYS A 115 16.15 5.50 -18.07
CA LYS A 115 17.17 4.92 -17.20
C LYS A 115 16.74 3.55 -16.72
N LYS A 116 17.72 2.68 -16.55
CA LYS A 116 17.58 1.34 -15.95
C LYS A 116 18.80 1.12 -15.08
N LEU A 117 18.61 0.74 -13.83
CA LEU A 117 19.71 0.50 -12.91
C LEU A 117 20.49 -0.77 -13.28
N THR A 118 21.80 -0.66 -13.29
CA THR A 118 22.69 -1.81 -13.22
C THR A 118 22.67 -2.46 -11.84
N GLN A 119 23.20 -3.67 -11.68
CA GLN A 119 23.25 -4.33 -10.36
C GLN A 119 24.12 -3.57 -9.37
N GLU A 120 25.17 -2.85 -9.81
CA GLU A 120 26.00 -2.01 -8.94
C GLU A 120 25.24 -0.76 -8.49
N GLU A 121 24.45 -0.14 -9.37
CA GLU A 121 23.58 0.98 -8.98
C GLU A 121 22.49 0.51 -8.01
N VAL A 122 21.84 -0.65 -8.25
CA VAL A 122 20.88 -1.23 -7.29
C VAL A 122 21.54 -1.42 -5.92
N LYS A 123 22.79 -1.86 -5.88
CA LYS A 123 23.53 -2.03 -4.63
C LYS A 123 23.77 -0.68 -3.94
N SER A 124 24.17 0.35 -4.67
CA SER A 124 24.40 1.70 -4.13
C SER A 124 23.10 2.28 -3.55
N GLU A 125 22.00 2.18 -4.27
CA GLU A 125 20.67 2.62 -3.82
C GLU A 125 20.23 1.90 -2.55
N VAL A 126 20.43 0.57 -2.48
CA VAL A 126 20.08 -0.23 -1.30
C VAL A 126 20.94 0.13 -0.08
N ILE A 127 22.23 0.42 -0.27
CA ILE A 127 23.11 0.89 0.81
C ILE A 127 22.60 2.23 1.35
N ALA A 128 22.25 3.18 0.48
CA ALA A 128 21.71 4.48 0.88
C ALA A 128 20.39 4.32 1.65
N LEU A 129 19.50 3.46 1.19
CA LEU A 129 18.23 3.15 1.87
C LEU A 129 18.45 2.46 3.24
N GLN A 130 19.46 1.59 3.35
CA GLN A 130 19.84 0.98 4.62
C GLN A 130 20.46 2.00 5.59
N ASP A 131 21.24 2.96 5.10
CA ASP A 131 21.80 4.06 5.90
C ASP A 131 20.70 5.01 6.43
N MET A 132 19.57 5.14 5.74
CA MET A 132 18.39 5.83 6.27
C MET A 132 17.63 5.02 7.33
N GLY A 133 17.83 3.69 7.38
CA GLY A 133 17.15 2.78 8.32
C GLY A 133 16.00 1.97 7.73
N HIS A 134 15.76 2.03 6.43
CA HIS A 134 14.71 1.21 5.78
C HIS A 134 15.01 -0.29 5.88
N LYS A 135 13.95 -1.08 6.10
CA LYS A 135 13.98 -2.55 6.16
C LYS A 135 13.03 -3.20 5.15
N ARG A 136 12.20 -2.39 4.47
CA ARG A 136 11.18 -2.82 3.51
C ARG A 136 11.20 -1.90 2.30
N LEU A 137 11.18 -2.50 1.11
CA LEU A 137 11.08 -1.79 -0.16
C LEU A 137 9.82 -2.19 -0.92
N ALA A 138 9.35 -1.31 -1.78
CA ALA A 138 8.47 -1.60 -2.91
C ALA A 138 9.28 -1.29 -4.18
N ILE A 139 9.60 -2.31 -4.97
CA ILE A 139 10.30 -2.11 -6.23
C ILE A 139 9.31 -1.82 -7.35
N GLU A 140 9.68 -0.86 -8.19
CA GLU A 140 8.87 -0.32 -9.28
C GLU A 140 9.63 -0.44 -10.60
N ALA A 141 8.95 -0.85 -11.67
CA ALA A 141 9.54 -0.85 -13.02
C ALA A 141 8.47 -0.67 -14.09
N GLY A 142 8.79 0.08 -15.14
CA GLY A 142 7.95 0.15 -16.33
C GLY A 142 7.87 -1.20 -17.06
N GLU A 143 6.81 -1.39 -17.84
CA GLU A 143 6.61 -2.61 -18.63
C GLU A 143 7.40 -2.53 -19.93
N ASP A 144 8.48 -3.27 -20.00
CA ASP A 144 9.31 -3.39 -21.22
C ASP A 144 9.93 -4.80 -21.28
N PRO A 145 9.44 -5.69 -22.16
CA PRO A 145 9.94 -7.06 -22.22
C PRO A 145 11.43 -7.18 -22.61
N VAL A 146 11.98 -6.14 -23.23
CA VAL A 146 13.39 -6.12 -23.67
C VAL A 146 14.29 -5.55 -22.58
N ASN A 147 13.90 -4.39 -22.01
CA ASN A 147 14.72 -3.71 -21.01
C ASN A 147 14.47 -4.25 -19.60
N ASN A 148 13.24 -4.65 -19.27
CA ASN A 148 12.82 -5.08 -17.94
C ASN A 148 12.25 -6.52 -17.95
N PRO A 149 12.95 -7.52 -18.55
CA PRO A 149 12.46 -8.90 -18.50
C PRO A 149 12.37 -9.37 -17.05
N ILE A 150 11.57 -10.42 -16.81
CA ILE A 150 11.38 -10.94 -15.45
C ILE A 150 12.71 -11.36 -14.80
N GLU A 151 13.66 -11.84 -15.57
CA GLU A 151 15.00 -12.23 -15.11
C GLU A 151 15.76 -11.06 -14.51
N TYR A 152 15.63 -9.84 -15.07
CA TYR A 152 16.21 -8.63 -14.50
C TYR A 152 15.59 -8.29 -13.14
N ILE A 153 14.27 -8.37 -13.02
CA ILE A 153 13.56 -8.12 -11.75
C ILE A 153 14.02 -9.13 -10.69
N LEU A 154 14.12 -10.40 -11.05
CA LEU A 154 14.58 -11.47 -10.16
C LEU A 154 16.03 -11.26 -9.70
N GLU A 155 16.90 -10.82 -10.62
CA GLU A 155 18.29 -10.49 -10.29
C GLU A 155 18.37 -9.30 -9.33
N CYS A 156 17.59 -8.24 -9.57
CA CYS A 156 17.51 -7.11 -8.64
C CYS A 156 17.04 -7.53 -7.24
N ILE A 157 16.00 -8.38 -7.14
CA ILE A 157 15.52 -8.91 -5.85
C ILE A 157 16.64 -9.68 -5.12
N LYS A 158 17.37 -10.53 -5.84
CA LYS A 158 18.50 -11.28 -5.31
C LYS A 158 19.61 -10.34 -4.80
N THR A 159 19.95 -9.33 -5.59
CA THR A 159 20.94 -8.31 -5.21
C THR A 159 20.48 -7.57 -3.95
N ILE A 160 19.25 -7.08 -3.89
CA ILE A 160 18.68 -6.37 -2.73
C ILE A 160 18.80 -7.20 -1.46
N TYR A 161 18.41 -8.48 -1.49
CA TYR A 161 18.48 -9.36 -0.31
C TYR A 161 19.90 -9.76 0.09
N SER A 162 20.86 -9.68 -0.83
CA SER A 162 22.26 -10.04 -0.54
C SER A 162 23.03 -8.98 0.24
N ILE A 163 22.51 -7.74 0.30
CA ILE A 163 23.25 -6.60 0.85
C ILE A 163 22.97 -6.45 2.34
N ASN A 164 24.04 -6.54 3.13
CA ASN A 164 24.04 -6.19 4.55
C ASN A 164 25.07 -5.08 4.74
N HIS A 165 24.62 -3.90 5.09
CA HIS A 165 25.49 -2.75 5.31
C HIS A 165 25.33 -2.24 6.76
N LYS A 166 26.41 -2.26 7.55
CA LYS A 166 26.38 -1.95 9.00
C LYS A 166 25.31 -2.84 9.70
N ASN A 167 24.35 -2.21 10.40
CA ASN A 167 23.18 -2.88 11.00
C ASN A 167 21.98 -2.94 10.06
N GLY A 168 22.15 -2.51 8.79
CA GLY A 168 21.10 -2.48 7.78
C GLY A 168 20.93 -3.81 7.07
N ALA A 169 19.70 -4.13 6.73
CA ALA A 169 19.34 -5.21 5.81
C ALA A 169 17.93 -4.96 5.30
N ILE A 170 17.71 -5.09 4.00
CA ILE A 170 16.35 -5.15 3.46
C ILE A 170 15.81 -6.55 3.73
N ARG A 171 14.73 -6.63 4.48
CA ARG A 171 14.14 -7.89 4.96
C ARG A 171 12.83 -8.24 4.26
N ARG A 172 12.30 -7.35 3.43
CA ARG A 172 11.08 -7.54 2.64
C ARG A 172 11.11 -6.65 1.39
N VAL A 173 10.85 -7.26 0.24
CA VAL A 173 10.67 -6.59 -1.05
C VAL A 173 9.25 -6.85 -1.55
N ASN A 174 8.42 -5.82 -1.64
CA ASN A 174 7.16 -5.86 -2.38
C ASN A 174 7.46 -5.53 -3.84
N VAL A 175 6.63 -6.01 -4.76
CA VAL A 175 6.86 -5.87 -6.19
C VAL A 175 5.64 -5.24 -6.86
N ASN A 176 5.87 -4.11 -7.53
CA ASN A 176 4.88 -3.43 -8.36
C ASN A 176 5.42 -3.38 -9.80
N ILE A 177 5.10 -4.39 -10.56
CA ILE A 177 5.38 -4.51 -12.00
C ILE A 177 4.10 -4.87 -12.74
N ALA A 178 4.09 -4.67 -14.06
CA ALA A 178 2.95 -4.98 -14.90
C ALA A 178 2.44 -6.42 -14.75
N ALA A 179 1.18 -6.65 -15.10
CA ALA A 179 0.55 -7.96 -15.12
C ALA A 179 1.39 -8.95 -15.96
N THR A 180 1.57 -10.17 -15.42
CA THR A 180 2.41 -11.16 -16.07
C THR A 180 1.77 -12.57 -16.02
N THR A 181 2.53 -13.59 -16.39
CA THR A 181 2.06 -14.98 -16.46
C THR A 181 2.12 -15.68 -15.09
N VAL A 182 1.33 -16.74 -14.90
CA VAL A 182 1.36 -17.59 -13.70
C VAL A 182 2.79 -18.12 -13.46
N GLU A 183 3.55 -18.46 -14.51
CA GLU A 183 4.94 -18.92 -14.38
C GLU A 183 5.85 -17.83 -13.81
N ASN A 184 5.73 -16.58 -14.30
CA ASN A 184 6.52 -15.47 -13.79
C ASN A 184 6.14 -15.13 -12.33
N TYR A 185 4.86 -15.21 -11.98
CA TYR A 185 4.43 -15.05 -10.59
C TYR A 185 5.02 -16.14 -9.68
N ARG A 186 5.14 -17.38 -10.17
CA ARG A 186 5.82 -18.45 -9.43
C ARG A 186 7.31 -18.15 -9.22
N LYS A 187 8.00 -17.67 -10.26
CA LYS A 187 9.39 -17.22 -10.12
C LYS A 187 9.55 -16.10 -9.08
N LEU A 188 8.63 -15.13 -9.06
CA LEU A 188 8.60 -14.06 -8.04
C LEU A 188 8.36 -14.62 -6.64
N LYS A 189 7.44 -15.57 -6.48
CA LYS A 189 7.21 -16.27 -5.20
C LYS A 189 8.48 -16.97 -4.72
N ASP A 190 9.15 -17.71 -5.62
CA ASP A 190 10.39 -18.43 -5.32
C ASP A 190 11.55 -17.49 -4.97
N ALA A 191 11.56 -16.27 -5.52
CA ALA A 191 12.50 -15.21 -5.15
C ALA A 191 12.24 -14.61 -3.75
N GLY A 192 11.15 -15.00 -3.09
CA GLY A 192 10.82 -14.58 -1.73
C GLY A 192 10.25 -13.16 -1.63
N ILE A 193 9.48 -12.74 -2.63
CA ILE A 193 8.83 -11.43 -2.57
C ILE A 193 7.83 -11.34 -1.41
N GLY A 194 7.53 -10.11 -1.05
CA GLY A 194 6.48 -9.75 -0.15
C GLY A 194 5.09 -9.79 -0.80
N THR A 195 4.50 -8.63 -0.98
CA THR A 195 3.22 -8.46 -1.66
C THR A 195 3.48 -8.18 -3.14
N TYR A 196 2.73 -8.83 -4.04
CA TYR A 196 2.60 -8.36 -5.40
C TYR A 196 1.53 -7.27 -5.43
N ILE A 197 1.88 -6.10 -5.94
CA ILE A 197 1.00 -4.93 -6.00
C ILE A 197 0.77 -4.57 -7.46
N LEU A 198 -0.49 -4.36 -7.83
CA LEU A 198 -0.85 -3.83 -9.14
C LEU A 198 -2.09 -2.93 -9.00
N PHE A 199 -1.97 -1.69 -9.45
CA PHE A 199 -3.11 -0.79 -9.47
C PHE A 199 -3.96 -1.07 -10.70
N GLN A 200 -5.28 -1.18 -10.48
CA GLN A 200 -6.24 -1.31 -11.58
C GLN A 200 -6.29 -0.04 -12.43
N GLU A 201 -5.90 1.07 -11.87
CA GLU A 201 -6.00 2.44 -12.38
C GLU A 201 -7.45 2.92 -12.48
N THR A 202 -8.27 2.30 -13.32
CA THR A 202 -9.72 2.45 -13.40
C THR A 202 -10.41 1.11 -13.63
N TYR A 203 -11.57 0.91 -13.00
CA TYR A 203 -12.43 -0.26 -13.20
C TYR A 203 -13.39 -0.10 -14.39
N ASN A 204 -13.57 1.12 -14.92
CA ASN A 204 -14.37 1.36 -16.10
C ASN A 204 -13.61 0.89 -17.36
N LYS A 205 -14.07 -0.22 -17.98
CA LYS A 205 -13.37 -0.83 -19.12
C LYS A 205 -13.18 0.13 -20.29
N LYS A 206 -14.21 0.95 -20.60
CA LYS A 206 -14.11 1.91 -21.70
C LYS A 206 -13.07 2.98 -21.41
N SER A 207 -13.12 3.60 -20.23
CA SER A 207 -12.14 4.60 -19.81
C SER A 207 -10.75 3.99 -19.70
N TYR A 208 -10.64 2.73 -19.24
CA TYR A 208 -9.38 2.01 -19.18
C TYR A 208 -8.72 1.88 -20.56
N GLU A 209 -9.47 1.46 -21.59
CA GLU A 209 -8.95 1.32 -22.95
C GLU A 209 -8.56 2.68 -23.56
N GLU A 210 -9.31 3.75 -23.27
CA GLU A 210 -8.99 5.12 -23.68
C GLU A 210 -7.71 5.65 -22.99
N LEU A 211 -7.54 5.37 -21.70
CA LEU A 211 -6.38 5.77 -20.90
C LEU A 211 -5.12 4.96 -21.22
N HIS A 212 -5.26 3.77 -21.82
CA HIS A 212 -4.16 2.89 -22.23
C HIS A 212 -4.21 2.60 -23.74
N PRO A 213 -4.07 3.61 -24.61
CA PRO A 213 -4.35 3.48 -26.04
C PRO A 213 -3.41 2.51 -26.77
N THR A 214 -2.23 2.19 -26.22
CA THR A 214 -1.24 1.31 -26.86
C THR A 214 -0.44 0.52 -25.83
N GLY A 215 0.10 -0.61 -26.27
CA GLY A 215 0.95 -1.48 -25.46
C GLY A 215 0.19 -2.62 -24.77
N PRO A 216 0.89 -3.55 -24.12
CA PRO A 216 0.28 -4.71 -23.45
C PRO A 216 -0.76 -4.33 -22.39
N LYS A 217 -0.55 -3.23 -21.67
CA LYS A 217 -1.46 -2.75 -20.62
C LYS A 217 -2.85 -2.34 -21.17
N HIS A 218 -3.00 -2.15 -22.50
CA HIS A 218 -4.31 -1.90 -23.12
C HIS A 218 -5.31 -3.05 -22.88
N ASN A 219 -4.86 -4.26 -22.65
CA ASN A 219 -5.72 -5.41 -22.41
C ASN A 219 -6.32 -5.38 -21.00
N TYR A 220 -7.51 -4.79 -20.88
CA TYR A 220 -8.24 -4.67 -19.63
C TYR A 220 -8.43 -6.01 -18.90
N ASP A 221 -8.91 -7.03 -19.60
CA ASP A 221 -9.24 -8.31 -19.00
C ASP A 221 -7.98 -8.97 -18.45
N TYR A 222 -6.89 -9.00 -19.23
CA TYR A 222 -5.61 -9.53 -18.78
C TYR A 222 -5.05 -8.78 -17.56
N HIS A 223 -5.23 -7.46 -17.51
CA HIS A 223 -4.77 -6.65 -16.38
C HIS A 223 -5.62 -6.89 -15.13
N THR A 224 -6.95 -6.87 -15.26
CA THR A 224 -7.90 -7.04 -14.15
C THR A 224 -7.81 -8.43 -13.50
N GLU A 225 -7.52 -9.48 -14.29
CA GLU A 225 -7.35 -10.86 -13.82
C GLU A 225 -5.93 -11.16 -13.29
N ALA A 226 -5.07 -10.15 -13.14
CA ALA A 226 -3.68 -10.34 -12.74
C ALA A 226 -3.53 -10.92 -11.34
N MET A 227 -4.40 -10.53 -10.40
CA MET A 227 -4.33 -11.03 -9.02
C MET A 227 -4.67 -12.51 -8.92
N ASP A 228 -5.65 -13.00 -9.70
CA ASP A 228 -5.96 -14.43 -9.80
C ASP A 228 -4.76 -15.23 -10.30
N ARG A 229 -4.10 -14.74 -11.36
CA ARG A 229 -2.88 -15.38 -11.88
C ARG A 229 -1.74 -15.35 -10.88
N ALA A 230 -1.60 -14.25 -10.10
CA ALA A 230 -0.58 -14.15 -9.06
C ALA A 230 -0.82 -15.20 -7.96
N MET A 231 -2.05 -15.34 -7.50
CA MET A 231 -2.42 -16.33 -6.49
C MET A 231 -2.32 -17.77 -7.01
N GLN A 232 -2.65 -18.03 -8.28
CA GLN A 232 -2.38 -19.31 -8.96
C GLN A 232 -0.87 -19.60 -9.05
N GLY A 233 -0.03 -18.59 -9.17
CA GLY A 233 1.43 -18.67 -9.10
C GLY A 233 1.99 -18.93 -7.70
N GLY A 234 1.11 -18.93 -6.67
CA GLY A 234 1.48 -19.20 -5.28
C GLY A 234 1.82 -17.94 -4.47
N ILE A 235 1.54 -16.74 -4.99
CA ILE A 235 1.68 -15.50 -4.20
C ILE A 235 0.50 -15.42 -3.24
N ASP A 236 0.79 -15.44 -1.94
CA ASP A 236 -0.24 -15.43 -0.90
C ASP A 236 -0.80 -14.03 -0.61
N ASP A 237 0.02 -12.99 -0.83
CA ASP A 237 -0.31 -11.61 -0.48
C ASP A 237 -0.35 -10.74 -1.74
N VAL A 238 -1.54 -10.30 -2.14
CA VAL A 238 -1.75 -9.39 -3.27
C VAL A 238 -2.23 -8.02 -2.80
N GLY A 239 -1.91 -6.97 -3.57
CA GLY A 239 -2.25 -5.59 -3.25
C GLY A 239 -3.01 -4.92 -4.39
N LEU A 240 -4.21 -4.42 -4.09
CA LEU A 240 -5.04 -3.64 -5.01
C LEU A 240 -4.75 -2.14 -4.91
N GLY A 241 -5.23 -1.39 -5.89
CA GLY A 241 -5.25 0.06 -5.88
C GLY A 241 -6.03 0.64 -7.04
N VAL A 242 -6.47 1.88 -6.89
CA VAL A 242 -7.13 2.68 -7.92
C VAL A 242 -6.45 4.04 -7.95
N LEU A 243 -6.19 4.58 -9.13
CA LEU A 243 -5.70 5.94 -9.28
C LEU A 243 -6.88 6.91 -9.35
N PHE A 244 -7.30 7.42 -8.19
CA PHE A 244 -8.42 8.35 -8.12
C PHE A 244 -8.13 9.66 -8.86
N GLY A 245 -9.10 10.08 -9.65
CA GLY A 245 -9.02 11.27 -10.51
C GLY A 245 -9.05 10.96 -12.00
N LEU A 246 -8.87 9.70 -12.40
CA LEU A 246 -8.96 9.27 -13.82
C LEU A 246 -10.41 9.07 -14.27
N GLU A 247 -11.26 8.52 -13.40
CA GLU A 247 -12.66 8.23 -13.65
C GLU A 247 -13.51 8.62 -12.42
N LEU A 248 -14.83 8.55 -12.51
CA LEU A 248 -15.75 8.88 -11.43
C LEU A 248 -15.42 8.06 -10.17
N TYR A 249 -15.00 8.73 -9.11
CA TYR A 249 -14.54 8.08 -7.88
C TYR A 249 -15.55 7.10 -7.26
N ARG A 250 -16.86 7.31 -7.45
CA ARG A 250 -17.91 6.42 -6.96
C ARG A 250 -17.92 5.10 -7.71
N TYR A 251 -17.67 5.14 -9.03
CA TYR A 251 -17.53 3.95 -9.88
C TYR A 251 -16.31 3.15 -9.46
N GLU A 252 -15.19 3.85 -9.31
CA GLU A 252 -13.92 3.27 -8.89
C GLU A 252 -13.99 2.63 -7.51
N PHE A 253 -14.65 3.29 -6.56
CA PHE A 253 -14.84 2.76 -5.22
C PHE A 253 -15.67 1.46 -5.23
N ALA A 254 -16.79 1.44 -5.97
CA ALA A 254 -17.63 0.23 -6.11
C ALA A 254 -16.83 -0.92 -6.74
N GLY A 255 -16.11 -0.67 -7.84
CA GLY A 255 -15.25 -1.65 -8.50
C GLY A 255 -14.14 -2.19 -7.59
N LEU A 256 -13.51 -1.33 -6.78
CA LEU A 256 -12.48 -1.73 -5.82
C LEU A 256 -13.03 -2.68 -4.74
N ILE A 257 -14.21 -2.40 -4.21
CA ILE A 257 -14.85 -3.29 -3.22
C ILE A 257 -15.28 -4.60 -3.88
N MET A 258 -15.84 -4.57 -5.11
CA MET A 258 -16.19 -5.79 -5.87
C MET A 258 -14.96 -6.66 -6.13
N HIS A 259 -13.80 -6.08 -6.44
CA HIS A 259 -12.55 -6.83 -6.61
C HIS A 259 -12.07 -7.48 -5.31
N ALA A 260 -12.19 -6.76 -4.18
CA ALA A 260 -11.89 -7.34 -2.88
C ALA A 260 -12.84 -8.51 -2.52
N GLU A 261 -14.15 -8.36 -2.79
CA GLU A 261 -15.15 -9.43 -2.63
C GLU A 261 -14.86 -10.64 -3.52
N HIS A 262 -14.42 -10.40 -4.76
CA HIS A 262 -14.04 -11.44 -5.71
C HIS A 262 -12.88 -12.28 -5.17
N LEU A 263 -11.78 -11.64 -4.76
CA LEU A 263 -10.62 -12.34 -4.21
C LEU A 263 -10.99 -13.17 -2.97
N GLU A 264 -11.81 -12.65 -2.08
CA GLU A 264 -12.27 -13.40 -0.90
C GLU A 264 -13.20 -14.57 -1.30
N ALA A 265 -14.04 -14.40 -2.31
CA ALA A 265 -14.98 -15.43 -2.76
C ALA A 265 -14.30 -16.58 -3.54
N VAL A 266 -13.23 -16.31 -4.28
CA VAL A 266 -12.51 -17.29 -5.10
C VAL A 266 -11.37 -17.94 -4.32
N HIS A 267 -10.58 -17.14 -3.60
CA HIS A 267 -9.34 -17.59 -2.96
C HIS A 267 -9.47 -17.76 -1.43
N GLY A 268 -10.61 -17.40 -0.84
CA GLY A 268 -10.81 -17.43 0.63
C GLY A 268 -10.07 -16.32 1.38
N VAL A 269 -9.25 -15.53 0.71
CA VAL A 269 -8.50 -14.40 1.24
C VAL A 269 -8.67 -13.18 0.34
N GLY A 270 -9.03 -12.04 0.93
CA GLY A 270 -9.07 -10.77 0.22
C GLY A 270 -7.69 -10.10 0.11
N PRO A 271 -7.63 -8.87 -0.40
CA PRO A 271 -6.38 -8.18 -0.63
C PRO A 271 -5.61 -7.93 0.69
N HIS A 272 -4.32 -8.27 0.69
CA HIS A 272 -3.42 -7.99 1.81
C HIS A 272 -3.24 -6.49 2.00
N THR A 273 -3.18 -5.73 0.89
CA THR A 273 -3.12 -4.28 0.92
C THR A 273 -4.06 -3.64 -0.09
N ILE A 274 -4.51 -2.43 0.23
CA ILE A 274 -5.17 -1.51 -0.70
C ILE A 274 -4.43 -0.19 -0.68
N SER A 275 -3.95 0.25 -1.85
CA SER A 275 -3.33 1.55 -2.05
C SER A 275 -4.36 2.55 -2.56
N VAL A 276 -4.28 3.79 -2.06
CA VAL A 276 -5.22 4.87 -2.41
C VAL A 276 -4.48 6.08 -3.01
N PRO A 277 -3.87 5.94 -4.21
CA PRO A 277 -3.25 7.07 -4.88
C PRO A 277 -4.29 7.98 -5.51
N ARG A 278 -4.00 9.30 -5.52
CA ARG A 278 -4.65 10.28 -6.40
C ARG A 278 -3.69 10.70 -7.52
N ILE A 279 -4.23 11.07 -8.68
CA ILE A 279 -3.41 11.65 -9.75
C ILE A 279 -2.71 12.92 -9.25
N LYS A 280 -1.45 13.06 -9.56
CA LYS A 280 -0.60 14.21 -9.22
C LYS A 280 0.18 14.64 -10.45
N HIS A 281 0.72 15.86 -10.38
CA HIS A 281 1.60 16.39 -11.40
C HIS A 281 2.83 15.49 -11.59
N ALA A 282 3.23 15.33 -12.85
CA ALA A 282 4.46 14.67 -13.26
C ALA A 282 4.91 15.27 -14.61
N ASP A 283 6.09 14.88 -15.09
CA ASP A 283 6.53 15.29 -16.41
C ASP A 283 5.51 14.88 -17.49
N ASP A 284 5.12 15.80 -18.37
CA ASP A 284 4.08 15.63 -19.41
C ASP A 284 2.69 15.24 -18.88
N ILE A 285 2.44 15.33 -17.58
CA ILE A 285 1.15 14.98 -16.94
C ILE A 285 0.64 16.17 -16.13
N ASP A 286 -0.45 16.78 -16.60
CA ASP A 286 -1.21 17.78 -15.86
C ASP A 286 -2.48 17.16 -15.24
N PRO A 287 -2.61 17.09 -13.92
CA PRO A 287 -3.80 16.58 -13.27
C PRO A 287 -5.08 17.33 -13.65
N ALA A 288 -4.98 18.61 -14.04
CA ALA A 288 -6.13 19.42 -14.47
C ALA A 288 -6.69 19.00 -15.84
N SER A 289 -5.98 18.14 -16.59
CA SER A 289 -6.47 17.55 -17.82
C SER A 289 -7.46 16.40 -17.60
N PHE A 290 -7.69 15.99 -16.35
CA PHE A 290 -8.61 14.92 -15.97
C PHE A 290 -9.78 15.51 -15.17
N ASP A 291 -11.01 15.30 -15.63
CA ASP A 291 -12.23 15.95 -15.10
C ASP A 291 -12.72 15.35 -13.76
N ASN A 292 -12.12 14.26 -13.29
CA ASN A 292 -12.59 13.47 -12.14
C ASN A 292 -11.74 13.65 -10.87
N GLY A 293 -11.04 14.78 -10.75
CA GLY A 293 -10.26 15.10 -9.54
C GLY A 293 -11.13 15.12 -8.28
N ILE A 294 -10.61 14.63 -7.16
CA ILE A 294 -11.30 14.60 -5.87
C ILE A 294 -10.60 15.48 -4.84
N ASP A 295 -11.39 16.14 -4.01
CA ASP A 295 -10.88 16.96 -2.91
C ASP A 295 -10.43 16.09 -1.71
N ASP A 296 -9.83 16.75 -0.72
CA ASP A 296 -9.27 16.07 0.46
C ASP A 296 -10.35 15.48 1.39
N GLU A 297 -11.56 16.06 1.40
CA GLU A 297 -12.69 15.56 2.21
C GLU A 297 -13.25 14.28 1.60
N THR A 298 -13.51 14.28 0.29
CA THR A 298 -13.94 13.09 -0.46
C THR A 298 -12.90 11.98 -0.34
N PHE A 299 -11.61 12.32 -0.46
CA PHE A 299 -10.53 11.37 -0.30
C PHE A 299 -10.47 10.75 1.10
N ALA A 300 -10.63 11.57 2.14
CA ALA A 300 -10.68 11.09 3.51
C ALA A 300 -11.86 10.15 3.76
N LYS A 301 -13.04 10.48 3.19
CA LYS A 301 -14.23 9.65 3.28
C LYS A 301 -14.04 8.30 2.58
N ILE A 302 -13.43 8.28 1.40
CA ILE A 302 -13.06 7.04 0.69
C ILE A 302 -12.14 6.19 1.56
N CYS A 303 -11.09 6.77 2.16
CA CYS A 303 -10.19 6.03 3.05
C CYS A 303 -10.92 5.42 4.25
N ALA A 304 -11.81 6.17 4.90
CA ALA A 304 -12.61 5.66 6.00
C ALA A 304 -13.52 4.51 5.57
N LEU A 305 -14.17 4.65 4.40
CA LEU A 305 -15.08 3.63 3.88
C LEU A 305 -14.35 2.35 3.41
N ILE A 306 -13.17 2.45 2.81
CA ILE A 306 -12.33 1.27 2.53
C ILE A 306 -12.00 0.54 3.84
N ARG A 307 -11.62 1.27 4.91
CA ARG A 307 -11.32 0.66 6.21
C ARG A 307 -12.49 -0.11 6.79
N ILE A 308 -13.71 0.41 6.72
CA ILE A 308 -14.88 -0.28 7.28
C ILE A 308 -15.41 -1.40 6.37
N SER A 309 -15.19 -1.28 5.05
CA SER A 309 -15.64 -2.29 4.07
C SER A 309 -14.69 -3.49 3.98
N VAL A 310 -13.37 -3.25 4.08
CA VAL A 310 -12.34 -4.30 4.06
C VAL A 310 -11.46 -4.17 5.32
N PRO A 311 -12.02 -4.52 6.50
CA PRO A 311 -11.46 -4.11 7.78
C PRO A 311 -10.07 -4.70 8.10
N TYR A 312 -9.71 -5.81 7.51
CA TYR A 312 -8.44 -6.52 7.71
C TYR A 312 -7.31 -6.05 6.79
N THR A 313 -7.60 -5.33 5.70
CA THR A 313 -6.58 -4.94 4.71
C THR A 313 -5.58 -3.91 5.26
N GLY A 314 -4.33 -4.01 4.85
CA GLY A 314 -3.34 -2.94 5.05
C GLY A 314 -3.62 -1.79 4.07
N MET A 315 -3.88 -0.58 4.56
CA MET A 315 -4.10 0.56 3.67
C MET A 315 -2.82 1.37 3.53
N ILE A 316 -2.46 1.67 2.28
CA ILE A 316 -1.20 2.32 1.92
C ILE A 316 -1.45 3.73 1.39
N ILE A 317 -0.68 4.70 1.89
CA ILE A 317 -0.55 6.04 1.30
C ILE A 317 0.93 6.38 1.10
N SER A 318 1.25 7.00 -0.03
CA SER A 318 2.61 7.40 -0.37
C SER A 318 2.88 8.89 -0.07
N THR A 319 4.12 9.31 -0.29
CA THR A 319 4.57 10.71 -0.27
C THR A 319 3.99 11.57 -1.40
N ARG A 320 3.15 10.98 -2.27
CA ARG A 320 2.30 11.67 -3.25
C ARG A 320 1.35 12.68 -2.57
N GLU A 321 0.92 12.38 -1.34
CA GLU A 321 0.03 13.23 -0.55
C GLU A 321 0.81 14.10 0.44
N SER A 322 0.27 15.30 0.71
CA SER A 322 0.85 16.24 1.68
C SER A 322 0.81 15.69 3.11
N LYS A 323 1.67 16.25 3.97
CA LYS A 323 1.68 15.93 5.41
C LYS A 323 0.30 16.01 6.04
N ALA A 324 -0.47 17.08 5.75
CA ALA A 324 -1.79 17.30 6.34
C ALA A 324 -2.81 16.23 5.93
N VAL A 325 -2.84 15.87 4.65
CA VAL A 325 -3.70 14.80 4.14
C VAL A 325 -3.30 13.45 4.75
N ARG A 326 -2.01 13.16 4.78
CA ARG A 326 -1.49 11.90 5.37
C ARG A 326 -1.88 11.77 6.84
N GLU A 327 -1.77 12.85 7.63
CA GLU A 327 -2.17 12.89 9.04
C GLU A 327 -3.65 12.55 9.21
N LYS A 328 -4.52 13.17 8.40
CA LYS A 328 -5.96 12.93 8.42
C LYS A 328 -6.30 11.46 8.12
N VAL A 329 -5.76 10.90 7.04
CA VAL A 329 -6.13 9.55 6.59
C VAL A 329 -5.45 8.44 7.40
N ILE A 330 -4.29 8.70 8.02
CA ILE A 330 -3.69 7.77 9.00
C ILE A 330 -4.67 7.53 10.15
N ARG A 331 -5.33 8.56 10.64
CA ARG A 331 -6.36 8.41 11.67
C ARG A 331 -7.53 7.56 11.18
N LEU A 332 -7.99 7.79 9.95
CA LEU A 332 -9.20 7.18 9.38
C LEU A 332 -9.03 5.76 8.85
N GLY A 333 -7.81 5.24 8.73
CA GLY A 333 -7.69 3.87 8.24
C GLY A 333 -6.33 3.44 7.72
N VAL A 334 -5.51 4.37 7.23
CA VAL A 334 -4.19 4.07 6.69
C VAL A 334 -3.28 3.48 7.77
N SER A 335 -2.59 2.39 7.42
CA SER A 335 -1.71 1.64 8.32
C SER A 335 -0.29 1.46 7.80
N GLN A 336 -0.02 1.86 6.55
CA GLN A 336 1.30 1.78 5.93
C GLN A 336 1.58 3.07 5.16
N ILE A 337 2.80 3.60 5.31
CA ILE A 337 3.21 4.81 4.61
C ILE A 337 4.62 4.66 4.04
N SER A 338 4.87 5.30 2.91
CA SER A 338 6.24 5.53 2.47
C SER A 338 6.84 6.74 3.18
N GLY A 339 8.15 6.75 3.37
CA GLY A 339 8.88 7.86 3.98
C GLY A 339 10.23 8.07 3.30
N ALA A 340 10.68 9.32 3.21
CA ALA A 340 11.90 9.70 2.50
C ALA A 340 11.95 9.12 1.09
N SER A 341 10.83 9.22 0.35
CA SER A 341 10.70 8.59 -0.97
C SER A 341 11.42 9.38 -2.05
N CYS A 342 12.16 8.67 -2.91
CA CYS A 342 12.57 9.13 -4.21
C CYS A 342 11.75 8.39 -5.28
N THR A 343 11.21 9.12 -6.26
CA THR A 343 10.38 8.55 -7.35
C THR A 343 11.13 8.48 -8.67
N SER A 344 12.39 8.87 -8.66
CA SER A 344 13.32 8.77 -9.78
C SER A 344 13.95 7.37 -9.85
N VAL A 345 14.44 7.00 -11.03
CA VAL A 345 15.21 5.77 -11.23
C VAL A 345 16.63 5.96 -10.70
N GLY A 346 16.89 5.45 -9.50
CA GLY A 346 18.01 5.84 -8.69
C GLY A 346 17.66 7.09 -7.85
N GLY A 347 18.66 7.81 -7.34
CA GLY A 347 18.49 9.10 -6.64
C GLY A 347 18.50 9.00 -5.11
N TYR A 348 18.63 7.82 -4.52
CA TYR A 348 18.93 7.66 -3.09
C TYR A 348 20.43 7.76 -2.82
N ALA A 349 21.25 7.15 -3.65
CA ALA A 349 22.71 7.16 -3.50
C ALA A 349 23.32 8.46 -4.04
N GLU A 350 22.83 8.91 -5.19
CA GLU A 350 23.28 10.12 -5.84
C GLU A 350 22.05 10.91 -6.31
N PRO A 351 21.95 12.21 -5.99
CA PRO A 351 20.89 13.07 -6.53
C PRO A 351 20.92 13.07 -8.06
N GLU A 352 19.73 13.18 -8.69
CA GLU A 352 19.65 13.41 -10.14
C GLU A 352 20.37 14.70 -10.53
N GLU A 353 21.04 14.70 -11.67
CA GLU A 353 21.55 15.93 -12.26
C GLU A 353 20.38 16.84 -12.70
N GLU A 354 20.56 18.17 -12.70
CA GLU A 354 19.48 19.14 -12.99
C GLU A 354 18.75 18.89 -14.33
N ASP A 355 19.42 18.27 -15.31
CA ASP A 355 18.88 17.96 -16.64
C ASP A 355 18.32 16.52 -16.76
N GLU A 356 18.44 15.68 -15.73
CA GLU A 356 17.94 14.31 -15.71
C GLU A 356 16.60 14.24 -15.00
N ASN A 357 15.50 14.13 -15.74
CA ASN A 357 14.19 13.84 -15.17
C ASN A 357 13.83 12.37 -15.42
N THR A 358 13.82 11.57 -14.35
CA THR A 358 13.43 10.14 -14.39
C THR A 358 12.25 9.85 -13.48
N ALA A 359 11.71 10.83 -12.76
CA ALA A 359 10.69 10.69 -11.74
C ALA A 359 9.33 10.25 -12.30
N GLN A 360 8.63 9.41 -11.56
CA GLN A 360 7.27 8.97 -11.92
C GLN A 360 6.18 10.00 -11.53
N PHE A 361 6.40 10.77 -10.49
CA PHE A 361 5.51 11.86 -10.05
C PHE A 361 6.22 12.75 -9.04
N ASP A 362 5.71 13.97 -8.87
CA ASP A 362 6.22 14.92 -7.91
C ASP A 362 5.88 14.49 -6.47
N VAL A 363 6.90 14.48 -5.61
CA VAL A 363 6.74 14.15 -4.19
C VAL A 363 6.23 15.37 -3.43
N SER A 364 5.10 15.24 -2.73
CA SER A 364 4.51 16.32 -1.92
C SER A 364 5.05 16.36 -0.47
N ASP A 365 5.55 15.24 0.05
CA ASP A 365 6.11 15.12 1.39
C ASP A 365 7.59 14.71 1.30
N ASN A 366 8.47 15.71 1.33
CA ASN A 366 9.92 15.57 1.14
C ASN A 366 10.71 15.41 2.44
N ARG A 367 10.03 15.12 3.55
CA ARG A 367 10.69 14.94 4.85
C ARG A 367 11.62 13.72 4.84
N THR A 368 12.74 13.86 5.58
CA THR A 368 13.62 12.73 5.88
C THR A 368 12.90 11.64 6.65
N LEU A 369 13.44 10.42 6.66
CA LEU A 369 12.83 9.32 7.41
C LEU A 369 12.79 9.62 8.92
N ASP A 370 13.81 10.28 9.47
CA ASP A 370 13.85 10.65 10.88
C ASP A 370 12.74 11.67 11.24
N GLU A 371 12.51 12.66 10.39
CA GLU A 371 11.41 13.62 10.56
C GLU A 371 10.03 12.94 10.47
N VAL A 372 9.86 11.96 9.59
CA VAL A 372 8.60 11.20 9.49
C VAL A 372 8.39 10.31 10.71
N VAL A 373 9.43 9.64 11.19
CA VAL A 373 9.39 8.82 12.41
C VAL A 373 9.07 9.68 13.63
N ASN A 374 9.74 10.83 13.79
CA ASN A 374 9.47 11.79 14.86
C ASN A 374 8.02 12.27 14.83
N TRP A 375 7.55 12.69 13.65
CA TRP A 375 6.17 13.15 13.46
C TRP A 375 5.14 12.08 13.85
N LEU A 376 5.30 10.84 13.41
CA LEU A 376 4.37 9.76 13.77
C LEU A 376 4.32 9.54 15.28
N MET A 377 5.49 9.53 15.95
CA MET A 377 5.57 9.36 17.40
C MET A 377 4.95 10.54 18.15
N SER A 378 5.09 11.77 17.65
CA SER A 378 4.45 12.96 18.21
C SER A 378 2.92 12.91 18.14
N LEU A 379 2.36 12.20 17.15
CA LEU A 379 0.93 11.92 17.02
C LEU A 379 0.46 10.71 17.86
N GLY A 380 1.40 10.01 18.53
CA GLY A 380 1.10 8.83 19.34
C GLY A 380 1.10 7.51 18.56
N TYR A 381 1.54 7.51 17.30
CA TYR A 381 1.69 6.30 16.49
C TYR A 381 3.07 5.66 16.71
N ILE A 382 3.15 4.35 16.45
CA ILE A 382 4.37 3.55 16.55
C ILE A 382 4.90 3.28 15.14
N PRO A 383 5.96 3.97 14.67
CA PRO A 383 6.63 3.61 13.42
C PRO A 383 7.14 2.18 13.49
N SER A 384 6.78 1.35 12.53
CA SER A 384 7.10 -0.08 12.53
C SER A 384 7.90 -0.46 11.29
N PHE A 385 9.09 -1.00 11.52
CA PHE A 385 9.95 -1.58 10.48
C PHE A 385 9.86 -3.10 10.46
N CYS A 386 8.83 -3.67 11.10
CA CYS A 386 8.63 -5.11 11.22
C CYS A 386 8.39 -5.78 9.87
N THR A 387 9.09 -6.90 9.66
CA THR A 387 8.97 -7.80 8.50
C THR A 387 8.75 -9.25 8.91
N ALA A 388 8.38 -9.49 10.18
CA ALA A 388 8.35 -10.82 10.78
C ALA A 388 7.34 -11.76 10.12
N CYS A 389 6.14 -11.29 9.75
CA CYS A 389 5.07 -12.16 9.25
C CYS A 389 5.53 -12.98 8.05
N TYR A 390 6.24 -12.39 7.12
CA TYR A 390 6.82 -13.07 5.97
C TYR A 390 7.80 -14.17 6.34
N ARG A 391 8.70 -13.81 7.24
CA ARG A 391 9.84 -14.66 7.64
C ARG A 391 9.41 -15.82 8.55
N GLU A 392 8.23 -15.68 9.18
CA GLU A 392 7.62 -16.68 10.06
C GLU A 392 6.46 -17.44 9.38
N GLY A 393 6.34 -17.34 8.05
CA GLY A 393 5.28 -18.00 7.27
C GLY A 393 3.87 -17.58 7.67
N ARG A 394 3.69 -16.37 8.15
CA ARG A 394 2.37 -15.77 8.43
C ARG A 394 1.96 -14.89 7.25
N THR A 395 1.53 -15.55 6.17
CA THR A 395 1.06 -14.94 4.91
C THR A 395 -0.30 -15.50 4.54
N GLY A 396 -0.98 -14.91 3.57
CA GLY A 396 -2.26 -15.37 3.04
C GLY A 396 -3.31 -15.63 4.12
N ASP A 397 -3.98 -16.76 4.06
CA ASP A 397 -5.04 -17.16 5.00
C ASP A 397 -4.58 -17.16 6.46
N ARG A 398 -3.38 -17.65 6.74
CA ARG A 398 -2.82 -17.64 8.09
C ARG A 398 -2.70 -16.23 8.67
N PHE A 399 -2.23 -15.26 7.87
CA PHE A 399 -2.16 -13.86 8.28
C PHE A 399 -3.56 -13.29 8.50
N MET A 400 -4.48 -13.51 7.56
CA MET A 400 -5.85 -13.01 7.62
C MET A 400 -6.61 -13.56 8.83
N SER A 401 -6.45 -14.85 9.15
CA SER A 401 -7.02 -15.46 10.34
C SER A 401 -6.55 -14.81 11.64
N LEU A 402 -5.24 -14.53 11.74
CA LEU A 402 -4.66 -13.82 12.88
C LEU A 402 -5.14 -12.37 12.96
N CYS A 403 -5.32 -11.70 11.83
CA CYS A 403 -5.89 -10.34 11.79
C CYS A 403 -7.36 -10.35 12.22
N LYS A 404 -8.20 -11.18 11.60
CA LYS A 404 -9.64 -11.26 11.89
C LYS A 404 -9.93 -11.63 13.36
N SER A 405 -9.07 -12.44 13.99
CA SER A 405 -9.17 -12.81 15.41
C SER A 405 -8.54 -11.79 16.37
N GLY A 406 -7.83 -10.77 15.88
CA GLY A 406 -7.08 -9.82 16.70
C GLY A 406 -5.78 -10.38 17.30
N GLN A 407 -5.50 -11.68 17.13
CA GLN A 407 -4.30 -12.31 17.71
C GLN A 407 -3.00 -11.79 17.11
N ILE A 408 -3.05 -11.20 15.91
CA ILE A 408 -1.89 -10.60 15.25
C ILE A 408 -1.21 -9.53 16.11
N GLN A 409 -1.97 -8.83 16.96
CA GLN A 409 -1.43 -7.80 17.86
C GLN A 409 -0.44 -8.37 18.87
N ASN A 410 -0.58 -9.63 19.28
CA ASN A 410 0.34 -10.29 20.22
C ASN A 410 1.76 -10.47 19.64
N CYS A 411 1.92 -10.47 18.32
CA CYS A 411 3.22 -10.49 17.65
C CYS A 411 3.60 -9.10 17.13
N CYS A 412 2.65 -8.42 16.48
CA CYS A 412 2.94 -7.19 15.75
C CYS A 412 3.26 -6.01 16.67
N HIS A 413 2.59 -5.86 17.83
CA HIS A 413 2.87 -4.77 18.75
C HIS A 413 4.28 -4.89 19.37
N PRO A 414 4.68 -6.05 19.96
CA PRO A 414 6.06 -6.25 20.41
C PRO A 414 7.11 -6.05 19.30
N ASN A 415 6.85 -6.62 18.11
CA ASN A 415 7.76 -6.47 16.97
C ASN A 415 7.92 -5.01 16.53
N ALA A 416 6.86 -4.21 16.57
CA ALA A 416 6.95 -2.78 16.27
C ALA A 416 7.85 -2.05 17.27
N LEU A 417 7.71 -2.32 18.57
CA LEU A 417 8.56 -1.71 19.61
C LEU A 417 10.02 -2.10 19.46
N MET A 418 10.31 -3.38 19.21
CA MET A 418 11.70 -3.85 18.99
C MET A 418 12.30 -3.23 17.74
N THR A 419 11.58 -3.19 16.61
CA THR A 419 12.12 -2.58 15.39
C THR A 419 12.21 -1.06 15.46
N LEU A 420 11.34 -0.39 16.21
CA LEU A 420 11.50 1.02 16.53
C LEU A 420 12.75 1.24 17.39
N LYS A 421 12.98 0.40 18.41
CA LYS A 421 14.20 0.49 19.24
C LYS A 421 15.48 0.33 18.40
N GLU A 422 15.50 -0.64 17.46
CA GLU A 422 16.62 -0.76 16.50
C GLU A 422 16.84 0.56 15.74
N TYR A 423 15.75 1.16 15.24
CA TYR A 423 15.83 2.44 14.51
C TYR A 423 16.39 3.57 15.39
N LEU A 424 15.90 3.69 16.62
CA LEU A 424 16.35 4.72 17.56
C LEU A 424 17.84 4.60 17.91
N MET A 425 18.35 3.38 17.99
CA MET A 425 19.76 3.13 18.31
C MET A 425 20.70 3.41 17.14
N ASP A 426 20.25 3.09 15.90
CA ASP A 426 21.15 3.05 14.74
C ASP A 426 21.06 4.30 13.86
N TYR A 427 19.92 4.99 13.82
CA TYR A 427 19.63 5.99 12.79
C TYR A 427 19.05 7.31 13.31
N ALA A 428 18.38 7.29 14.47
CA ALA A 428 17.62 8.44 14.94
C ALA A 428 18.49 9.58 15.45
N SER A 429 18.03 10.82 15.20
CA SER A 429 18.53 12.01 15.89
C SER A 429 18.28 11.94 17.40
N GLU A 430 18.97 12.76 18.17
CA GLU A 430 18.83 12.80 19.64
C GLU A 430 17.40 13.14 20.07
N ASP A 431 16.73 14.06 19.38
CA ASP A 431 15.36 14.45 19.69
C ASP A 431 14.35 13.34 19.36
N THR A 432 14.51 12.69 18.21
CA THR A 432 13.69 11.53 17.81
C THR A 432 13.88 10.37 18.80
N ARG A 433 15.11 10.13 19.25
CA ARG A 433 15.41 9.11 20.24
C ARG A 433 14.72 9.40 21.57
N LYS A 434 14.77 10.63 22.09
CA LYS A 434 14.12 10.99 23.34
C LYS A 434 12.61 10.77 23.35
N ILE A 435 11.96 11.10 22.23
CA ILE A 435 10.52 10.88 22.07
C ILE A 435 10.22 9.39 21.97
N GLY A 436 11.01 8.65 21.18
CA GLY A 436 10.83 7.22 20.93
C GLY A 436 11.02 6.37 22.19
N GLU A 437 12.02 6.66 23.03
CA GLU A 437 12.21 5.94 24.31
C GLU A 437 11.00 6.07 25.23
N LYS A 438 10.46 7.27 25.40
CA LYS A 438 9.24 7.50 26.19
C LYS A 438 8.03 6.76 25.62
N LEU A 439 7.91 6.72 24.28
CA LEU A 439 6.83 5.99 23.63
C LEU A 439 6.97 4.48 23.88
N ILE A 440 8.18 3.92 23.73
CA ILE A 440 8.45 2.49 23.96
C ILE A 440 8.11 2.11 25.41
N GLU A 441 8.56 2.88 26.39
CA GLU A 441 8.25 2.64 27.81
C GLU A 441 6.75 2.57 28.06
N LYS A 442 5.98 3.55 27.54
CA LYS A 442 4.52 3.60 27.66
C LYS A 442 3.84 2.42 26.97
N GLU A 443 4.25 2.10 25.74
CA GLU A 443 3.62 1.08 24.92
C GLU A 443 3.96 -0.35 25.37
N LEU A 444 5.15 -0.55 25.97
CA LEU A 444 5.53 -1.82 26.58
C LEU A 444 4.54 -2.25 27.68
N LEU A 445 4.07 -1.30 28.48
CA LEU A 445 3.09 -1.56 29.55
C LEU A 445 1.71 -1.99 29.01
N LYS A 446 1.39 -1.66 27.75
CA LYS A 446 0.13 -2.03 27.11
C LYS A 446 0.12 -3.48 26.57
N ILE A 447 1.27 -4.18 26.54
CA ILE A 447 1.31 -5.59 26.15
C ILE A 447 0.56 -6.42 27.22
N PRO A 448 -0.59 -7.04 26.88
CA PRO A 448 -1.44 -7.66 27.91
C PRO A 448 -0.85 -8.94 28.48
N ASN A 449 -0.14 -9.71 27.64
CA ASN A 449 0.51 -10.97 28.06
C ASN A 449 1.81 -10.67 28.79
N GLU A 450 1.87 -10.96 30.09
CA GLU A 450 3.02 -10.68 30.94
C GLU A 450 4.31 -11.38 30.46
N LYS A 451 4.21 -12.62 29.95
CA LYS A 451 5.37 -13.35 29.42
C LYS A 451 5.92 -12.68 28.18
N VAL A 452 5.05 -12.30 27.25
CA VAL A 452 5.44 -11.57 26.03
C VAL A 452 6.04 -10.22 26.40
N ARG A 453 5.45 -9.49 27.33
CA ARG A 453 5.97 -8.20 27.83
C ARG A 453 7.39 -8.33 28.40
N LYS A 454 7.63 -9.34 29.26
CA LYS A 454 8.96 -9.61 29.83
C LYS A 454 10.01 -9.94 28.76
N ILE A 455 9.65 -10.80 27.79
CA ILE A 455 10.56 -11.16 26.70
C ILE A 455 10.84 -9.92 25.82
N THR A 456 9.82 -9.11 25.53
CA THR A 456 9.99 -7.87 24.76
C THR A 456 10.92 -6.89 25.47
N ALA A 457 10.76 -6.71 26.78
CA ALA A 457 11.64 -5.85 27.58
C ALA A 457 13.08 -6.35 27.58
N GLN A 458 13.29 -7.67 27.69
CA GLN A 458 14.61 -8.29 27.58
C GLN A 458 15.23 -8.02 26.21
N HIS A 459 14.51 -8.27 25.12
CA HIS A 459 15.02 -8.02 23.77
C HIS A 459 15.34 -6.54 23.53
N ILE A 460 14.53 -5.61 24.06
CA ILE A 460 14.82 -4.16 24.00
C ILE A 460 16.16 -3.86 24.68
N ALA A 461 16.42 -4.42 25.86
CA ALA A 461 17.70 -4.27 26.54
C ALA A 461 18.88 -4.91 25.76
N GLU A 462 18.65 -6.04 25.11
CA GLU A 462 19.66 -6.67 24.24
C GLU A 462 19.94 -5.84 22.98
N ILE A 463 18.95 -5.13 22.43
CA ILE A 463 19.12 -4.19 21.31
C ILE A 463 20.03 -3.03 21.75
N GLU A 464 19.90 -2.50 22.97
CA GLU A 464 20.79 -1.48 23.52
C GLU A 464 22.26 -1.96 23.59
N ASN A 465 22.44 -3.26 23.80
CA ASN A 465 23.75 -3.90 23.83
C ASN A 465 24.24 -4.38 22.45
N GLY A 466 23.60 -3.96 21.36
CA GLY A 466 24.04 -4.21 19.99
C GLY A 466 23.38 -5.38 19.27
N SER A 467 22.51 -6.16 19.92
CA SER A 467 21.73 -7.21 19.25
C SER A 467 20.68 -6.62 18.31
N ARG A 468 20.34 -7.35 17.25
CA ARG A 468 19.37 -6.90 16.23
C ARG A 468 18.52 -8.07 15.76
N ASP A 469 17.40 -7.73 15.09
CA ASP A 469 16.55 -8.67 14.36
C ASP A 469 15.74 -9.64 15.24
N PHE A 470 15.33 -9.19 16.40
CA PHE A 470 14.39 -9.92 17.24
C PHE A 470 12.98 -9.91 16.64
N ARG A 471 12.26 -11.02 16.79
CA ARG A 471 10.88 -11.16 16.31
C ARG A 471 10.11 -12.26 17.06
N PHE A 472 8.79 -12.06 17.13
CA PHE A 472 7.83 -13.05 17.58
C PHE A 472 7.13 -13.72 16.42
#